data_0f8259d3cc523b01464d135ff780234f
#
_entry.id   0f8259d3cc523b01464d135ff780234f
#
_cell.length_a   1.000
_cell.length_b   1.000
_cell.length_c   1.000
_cell.angle_alpha   90.00
_cell.angle_beta   90.00
_cell.angle_gamma   90.00
#
_symmetry.space_group_name_H-M   'P 1'
#
loop_
_entity.id
_entity.type
_entity.pdbx_description
1 polymer ?
#
loop_
_entity_poly.entity_id
_entity_poly.type
_entity_poly.pdbx_seq_one_letter_code
_entity_poly.pdbx_strand_id
1 'polypeptide(L)'
;KEHNMAFLKSARVTLASLAVLCLGTIAAPAANAYSPDIDGDGIPNTWEMKGYDADGDGKIDVDFPAMGADPNHKDIFVEMDYMAGLLPSEDELDRITKIYADLPLRNPDGTHGVNIHLDAGSARSAKYNLGGGNEISYQALDSEFKALHRIKATEGKFNPAREGTFHY
;
A
#
# COMPACT_ATOMS: atom_id res chain seq x y z
N LYS A 1 50.82 64.96 -48.00
CA LYS A 1 51.72 63.90 -48.44
C LYS A 1 51.33 62.58 -47.76
N GLU A 2 50.71 61.84 -48.58
CA GLU A 2 50.94 60.44 -48.92
C GLU A 2 50.83 59.43 -47.77
N HIS A 3 49.78 58.72 -47.84
CA HIS A 3 49.62 57.31 -48.23
C HIS A 3 50.30 56.29 -47.31
N ASN A 4 49.61 55.56 -46.64
CA ASN A 4 49.58 54.12 -46.98
C ASN A 4 48.40 53.38 -46.31
N MET A 5 47.63 52.72 -47.15
CA MET A 5 46.64 51.71 -46.79
C MET A 5 47.38 50.43 -46.41
N ALA A 6 47.05 49.89 -45.32
CA ALA A 6 47.41 48.51 -44.99
C ALA A 6 46.17 47.74 -44.52
N PHE A 7 45.87 46.73 -45.25
CA PHE A 7 44.83 45.76 -45.11
C PHE A 7 44.75 45.15 -43.73
N LEU A 8 43.63 45.29 -43.08
CA LEU A 8 43.28 44.50 -41.92
C LEU A 8 42.38 43.35 -42.36
N LYS A 9 42.96 42.16 -42.41
CA LYS A 9 42.20 40.88 -42.59
C LYS A 9 41.27 40.65 -41.43
N SER A 10 39.99 40.63 -41.75
CA SER A 10 38.92 40.20 -40.82
C SER A 10 39.09 38.78 -40.43
N ALA A 11 39.46 38.54 -39.18
CA ALA A 11 39.34 37.20 -38.55
C ALA A 11 37.92 37.06 -37.98
N ARG A 12 37.11 36.32 -38.67
CA ARG A 12 35.80 35.90 -38.16
C ARG A 12 36.01 34.81 -37.11
N VAL A 13 35.87 35.18 -35.83
CA VAL A 13 35.75 34.23 -34.75
C VAL A 13 34.29 33.81 -34.70
N THR A 14 34.02 32.61 -35.16
CA THR A 14 32.74 31.93 -34.97
C THR A 14 32.70 31.38 -33.56
N LEU A 15 31.97 32.05 -32.66
CA LEU A 15 31.60 31.48 -31.38
C LEU A 15 30.53 30.40 -31.64
N ALA A 16 30.93 29.13 -31.57
CA ALA A 16 29.99 28.03 -31.48
C ALA A 16 29.49 27.98 -30.05
N SER A 17 28.30 28.55 -29.83
CA SER A 17 27.58 28.37 -28.56
C SER A 17 27.07 26.92 -28.45
N LEU A 18 27.77 26.12 -27.69
CA LEU A 18 27.31 24.79 -27.30
C LEU A 18 26.24 24.95 -26.20
N ALA A 19 24.97 25.06 -26.60
CA ALA A 19 23.87 24.98 -25.67
C ALA A 19 23.69 23.51 -25.26
N VAL A 20 24.25 23.15 -24.12
CA VAL A 20 23.92 21.88 -23.45
C VAL A 20 22.51 22.01 -22.89
N LEU A 21 21.55 21.47 -23.65
CA LEU A 21 20.18 21.34 -23.19
C LEU A 21 20.16 20.16 -22.19
N CYS A 22 20.36 20.45 -20.89
CA CYS A 22 20.01 19.51 -19.85
C CYS A 22 18.48 19.33 -19.85
N LEU A 23 17.98 18.35 -20.61
CA LEU A 23 16.64 17.82 -20.37
C LEU A 23 16.69 17.08 -19.03
N GLY A 24 16.49 17.82 -17.95
CA GLY A 24 16.08 17.22 -16.70
C GLY A 24 14.72 16.60 -16.95
N THR A 25 14.67 15.29 -17.00
CA THR A 25 13.41 14.58 -16.86
C THR A 25 12.89 14.89 -15.47
N ILE A 26 12.01 15.87 -15.37
CA ILE A 26 11.17 16.04 -14.20
C ILE A 26 10.28 14.77 -14.25
N ALA A 27 10.64 13.76 -13.45
CA ALA A 27 9.69 12.71 -13.14
C ALA A 27 8.52 13.42 -12.47
N ALA A 28 7.44 13.60 -13.21
CA ALA A 28 6.19 14.00 -12.61
C ALA A 28 5.90 12.96 -11.53
N PRO A 29 5.51 13.39 -10.30
CA PRO A 29 5.00 12.42 -9.34
C PRO A 29 3.91 11.66 -10.09
N ALA A 30 3.95 10.33 -10.00
CA ALA A 30 2.93 9.51 -10.59
C ALA A 30 1.61 10.05 -10.04
N ALA A 31 0.85 10.74 -10.90
CA ALA A 31 -0.51 11.09 -10.56
C ALA A 31 -1.13 9.78 -10.12
N ASN A 32 -1.78 9.78 -8.96
CA ASN A 32 -2.64 8.68 -8.56
C ASN A 32 -3.66 8.53 -9.68
N ALA A 33 -3.28 7.76 -10.71
CA ALA A 33 -4.20 7.37 -11.74
C ALA A 33 -5.31 6.65 -10.98
N TYR A 34 -6.52 7.19 -11.03
CA TYR A 34 -7.69 6.57 -10.46
C TYR A 34 -7.70 5.12 -10.94
N SER A 35 -7.26 4.22 -10.08
CA SER A 35 -7.31 2.81 -10.37
C SER A 35 -8.77 2.37 -10.20
N PRO A 36 -9.34 1.67 -11.16
CA PRO A 36 -10.67 1.09 -10.99
C PRO A 36 -10.70 0.26 -9.71
N ASP A 37 -11.81 0.28 -9.04
CA ASP A 37 -12.20 -0.59 -7.95
C ASP A 37 -13.50 -1.25 -8.44
N ILE A 38 -13.36 -2.44 -9.05
CA ILE A 38 -14.45 -3.05 -9.82
C ILE A 38 -15.48 -3.68 -8.90
N ASP A 39 -15.05 -4.26 -7.79
CA ASP A 39 -15.95 -4.91 -6.83
C ASP A 39 -16.47 -3.93 -5.75
N GLY A 40 -15.82 -2.77 -5.58
CA GLY A 40 -16.27 -1.70 -4.70
C GLY A 40 -15.99 -1.97 -3.23
N ASP A 41 -14.88 -2.61 -2.90
CA ASP A 41 -14.47 -2.87 -1.52
C ASP A 41 -13.55 -1.78 -0.93
N GLY A 42 -13.07 -0.86 -1.79
CA GLY A 42 -12.18 0.24 -1.42
C GLY A 42 -10.70 -0.04 -1.67
N ILE A 43 -10.35 -1.25 -2.15
CA ILE A 43 -8.98 -1.60 -2.55
C ILE A 43 -8.88 -1.43 -4.07
N PRO A 44 -7.99 -0.58 -4.58
CA PRO A 44 -7.83 -0.43 -6.02
C PRO A 44 -7.38 -1.73 -6.70
N ASN A 45 -7.98 -2.09 -7.83
CA ASN A 45 -7.62 -3.29 -8.61
C ASN A 45 -6.11 -3.43 -8.86
N THR A 46 -5.39 -2.30 -9.02
CA THR A 46 -3.94 -2.36 -9.25
C THR A 46 -3.18 -2.85 -8.02
N TRP A 47 -3.67 -2.56 -6.83
CA TRP A 47 -3.07 -3.04 -5.59
C TRP A 47 -3.35 -4.53 -5.39
N GLU A 48 -4.56 -4.97 -5.69
CA GLU A 48 -4.94 -6.37 -5.62
C GLU A 48 -4.18 -7.25 -6.61
N MET A 49 -3.87 -6.70 -7.79
CA MET A 49 -3.14 -7.44 -8.83
C MET A 49 -1.62 -7.37 -8.71
N LYS A 50 -1.07 -6.33 -8.10
CA LYS A 50 0.38 -6.03 -8.15
C LYS A 50 1.00 -5.75 -6.79
N GLY A 51 0.19 -5.59 -5.74
CA GLY A 51 0.62 -5.08 -4.46
C GLY A 51 0.64 -3.55 -4.39
N TYR A 52 0.90 -3.04 -3.21
CA TYR A 52 0.92 -1.62 -2.89
C TYR A 52 2.31 -1.18 -2.44
N ASP A 53 2.82 -0.17 -3.10
CA ASP A 53 4.03 0.57 -2.77
C ASP A 53 3.57 1.84 -2.06
N ALA A 54 3.69 1.86 -0.74
CA ALA A 54 3.12 2.91 0.10
C ALA A 54 3.99 4.17 0.14
N ASP A 55 5.31 4.03 0.01
CA ASP A 55 6.26 5.14 0.08
C ASP A 55 6.80 5.59 -1.29
N GLY A 56 6.48 4.86 -2.37
CA GLY A 56 6.86 5.21 -3.74
C GLY A 56 8.31 4.87 -4.08
N ASP A 57 8.96 3.97 -3.36
CA ASP A 57 10.35 3.58 -3.59
C ASP A 57 10.52 2.52 -4.70
N GLY A 58 9.41 2.04 -5.25
CA GLY A 58 9.36 1.02 -6.31
C GLY A 58 9.36 -0.41 -5.80
N LYS A 59 9.28 -0.62 -4.49
CA LYS A 59 9.12 -1.94 -3.88
C LYS A 59 7.71 -2.08 -3.31
N ILE A 60 7.25 -3.30 -3.25
CA ILE A 60 5.93 -3.60 -2.70
C ILE A 60 6.03 -3.70 -1.18
N ASP A 61 5.28 -2.86 -0.48
CA ASP A 61 5.15 -2.86 0.98
C ASP A 61 4.03 -3.79 1.46
N VAL A 62 2.95 -3.87 0.69
CA VAL A 62 1.81 -4.75 0.98
C VAL A 62 1.50 -5.59 -0.25
N ASP A 63 1.77 -6.87 -0.16
CA ASP A 63 1.56 -7.82 -1.26
C ASP A 63 0.14 -8.40 -1.20
N PHE A 64 -0.84 -7.59 -1.60
CA PHE A 64 -2.25 -7.99 -1.64
C PHE A 64 -2.49 -9.27 -2.45
N PRO A 65 -1.86 -9.47 -3.64
CA PRO A 65 -1.99 -10.73 -4.38
C PRO A 65 -1.56 -11.95 -3.57
N ALA A 66 -0.43 -11.86 -2.87
CA ALA A 66 0.05 -12.96 -2.03
C ALA A 66 -0.83 -13.20 -0.80
N MET A 67 -1.58 -12.18 -0.36
CA MET A 67 -2.54 -12.26 0.74
C MET A 67 -3.92 -12.76 0.29
N GLY A 68 -4.13 -12.92 -1.02
CA GLY A 68 -5.35 -13.50 -1.59
C GLY A 68 -6.40 -12.51 -2.04
N ALA A 69 -6.06 -11.23 -2.24
CA ALA A 69 -6.98 -10.25 -2.81
C ALA A 69 -7.37 -10.60 -4.26
N ASP A 70 -8.61 -10.31 -4.61
CA ASP A 70 -9.17 -10.56 -5.95
C ASP A 70 -9.99 -9.35 -6.42
N PRO A 71 -9.60 -8.64 -7.49
CA PRO A 71 -10.27 -7.43 -7.97
C PRO A 71 -11.73 -7.65 -8.43
N ASN A 72 -12.25 -8.87 -8.39
CA ASN A 72 -13.62 -9.19 -8.73
C ASN A 72 -14.41 -9.74 -7.54
N HIS A 73 -13.81 -9.83 -6.38
CA HIS A 73 -14.46 -10.36 -5.17
C HIS A 73 -14.03 -9.55 -3.94
N LYS A 74 -14.99 -8.90 -3.31
CA LYS A 74 -14.75 -8.01 -2.17
C LYS A 74 -13.88 -8.64 -1.09
N ASP A 75 -12.85 -7.91 -0.70
CA ASP A 75 -11.90 -8.28 0.31
C ASP A 75 -11.95 -7.33 1.52
N ILE A 76 -11.70 -7.85 2.71
CA ILE A 76 -11.46 -7.07 3.92
C ILE A 76 -10.25 -7.65 4.63
N PHE A 77 -9.28 -6.83 4.92
CA PHE A 77 -8.09 -7.21 5.67
C PHE A 77 -8.18 -6.71 7.12
N VAL A 78 -7.92 -7.59 8.07
CA VAL A 78 -7.99 -7.28 9.51
C VAL A 78 -6.72 -7.76 10.20
N GLU A 79 -5.95 -6.85 10.79
CA GLU A 79 -4.85 -7.19 11.68
C GLU A 79 -5.35 -7.32 13.11
N MET A 80 -4.96 -8.40 13.78
CA MET A 80 -5.45 -8.76 15.10
C MET A 80 -4.30 -8.80 16.08
N ASP A 81 -4.15 -7.76 16.89
CA ASP A 81 -3.29 -7.85 18.07
C ASP A 81 -4.11 -8.36 19.28
N TYR A 82 -3.47 -9.11 20.14
CA TYR A 82 -4.17 -9.82 21.20
C TYR A 82 -3.35 -9.86 22.51
N MET A 83 -4.04 -9.84 23.63
CA MET A 83 -3.43 -10.11 24.94
C MET A 83 -3.36 -11.60 25.17
N ALA A 84 -2.41 -12.03 26.01
CA ALA A 84 -2.22 -13.45 26.35
C ALA A 84 -3.55 -14.16 26.69
N GLY A 85 -3.82 -15.25 26.02
CA GLY A 85 -5.02 -16.07 26.22
C GLY A 85 -6.30 -15.53 25.59
N LEU A 86 -6.27 -14.39 24.87
CA LEU A 86 -7.46 -13.78 24.23
C LEU A 86 -7.51 -13.98 22.72
N LEU A 87 -6.48 -14.54 22.10
CA LEU A 87 -6.50 -14.80 20.66
C LEU A 87 -7.54 -15.88 20.33
N PRO A 88 -8.51 -15.62 19.43
CA PRO A 88 -9.47 -16.63 19.00
C PRO A 88 -8.80 -17.88 18.45
N SER A 89 -9.41 -19.03 18.70
CA SER A 89 -9.01 -20.31 18.10
C SER A 89 -9.20 -20.28 16.58
N GLU A 90 -8.55 -21.18 15.84
CA GLU A 90 -8.75 -21.29 14.40
C GLU A 90 -10.20 -21.64 14.04
N ASP A 91 -10.87 -22.47 14.83
CA ASP A 91 -12.30 -22.78 14.65
C ASP A 91 -13.18 -21.52 14.77
N GLU A 92 -12.82 -20.58 15.64
CA GLU A 92 -13.54 -19.30 15.76
C GLU A 92 -13.25 -18.37 14.58
N LEU A 93 -11.99 -18.32 14.15
CA LEU A 93 -11.60 -17.57 12.95
C LEU A 93 -12.27 -18.14 11.69
N ASP A 94 -12.34 -19.46 11.55
CA ASP A 94 -13.06 -20.14 10.46
C ASP A 94 -14.55 -19.79 10.43
N ARG A 95 -15.19 -19.69 11.60
CA ARG A 95 -16.60 -19.27 11.69
C ARG A 95 -16.78 -17.83 11.25
N ILE A 96 -15.88 -16.92 11.65
CA ILE A 96 -15.91 -15.53 11.21
C ILE A 96 -15.78 -15.48 9.69
N THR A 97 -14.78 -16.14 9.13
CA THR A 97 -14.55 -16.21 7.68
C THR A 97 -15.80 -16.71 6.95
N LYS A 98 -16.43 -17.77 7.48
CA LYS A 98 -17.66 -18.31 6.89
C LYS A 98 -18.83 -17.33 6.93
N ILE A 99 -19.01 -16.59 8.03
CA ILE A 99 -20.09 -15.59 8.14
C ILE A 99 -19.93 -14.51 7.06
N TYR A 100 -18.72 -14.04 6.81
CA TYR A 100 -18.46 -13.05 5.78
C TYR A 100 -18.67 -13.62 4.37
N ALA A 101 -18.24 -14.83 4.12
CA ALA A 101 -18.47 -15.52 2.84
C ALA A 101 -19.95 -15.76 2.54
N ASP A 102 -20.78 -15.93 3.57
CA ASP A 102 -22.22 -16.17 3.43
C ASP A 102 -23.05 -14.87 3.30
N LEU A 103 -22.42 -13.69 3.32
CA LEU A 103 -23.14 -12.41 3.17
C LEU A 103 -23.80 -12.29 1.78
N PRO A 104 -25.03 -11.74 1.70
CA PRO A 104 -25.74 -11.60 0.43
C PRO A 104 -25.24 -10.42 -0.43
N LEU A 105 -23.96 -10.19 -0.44
CA LEU A 105 -23.29 -9.14 -1.23
C LEU A 105 -22.84 -9.74 -2.56
N ARG A 106 -23.26 -9.15 -3.66
CA ARG A 106 -22.89 -9.62 -5.00
C ARG A 106 -21.50 -9.11 -5.40
N ASN A 107 -20.78 -9.98 -6.06
CA ASN A 107 -19.47 -9.70 -6.62
C ASN A 107 -19.50 -9.72 -8.15
N PRO A 108 -18.58 -9.01 -8.81
CA PRO A 108 -18.43 -9.03 -10.28
C PRO A 108 -18.17 -10.40 -10.86
N ASP A 109 -17.52 -11.29 -10.13
CA ASP A 109 -17.26 -12.70 -10.50
C ASP A 109 -18.52 -13.59 -10.53
N GLY A 110 -19.67 -13.01 -10.12
CA GLY A 110 -20.96 -13.70 -10.08
C GLY A 110 -21.23 -14.45 -8.76
N THR A 111 -20.32 -14.43 -7.84
CA THR A 111 -20.46 -15.02 -6.49
C THR A 111 -21.09 -14.03 -5.50
N HIS A 112 -21.13 -14.44 -4.23
CA HIS A 112 -21.59 -13.62 -3.11
C HIS A 112 -20.58 -13.69 -1.98
N GLY A 113 -20.68 -12.73 -1.05
CA GLY A 113 -19.90 -12.69 0.18
C GLY A 113 -18.77 -11.66 0.12
N VAL A 114 -17.92 -11.77 1.12
CA VAL A 114 -16.70 -11.00 1.28
C VAL A 114 -15.61 -11.96 1.76
N ASN A 115 -14.45 -11.91 1.15
CA ASN A 115 -13.26 -12.57 1.67
C ASN A 115 -12.70 -11.75 2.82
N ILE A 116 -12.86 -12.23 4.05
CA ILE A 116 -12.20 -11.59 5.19
C ILE A 116 -10.87 -12.27 5.45
N HIS A 117 -9.80 -11.51 5.37
CA HIS A 117 -8.42 -11.94 5.60
C HIS A 117 -8.02 -11.54 7.02
N LEU A 118 -8.03 -12.49 7.94
CA LEU A 118 -7.71 -12.28 9.35
C LEU A 118 -6.22 -12.55 9.57
N ASP A 119 -5.49 -11.56 10.05
CA ASP A 119 -4.07 -11.65 10.36
C ASP A 119 -3.85 -11.72 11.87
N ALA A 120 -3.73 -12.94 12.38
CA ALA A 120 -3.42 -13.22 13.77
C ALA A 120 -1.91 -13.46 14.01
N GLY A 121 -1.10 -13.23 12.99
CA GLY A 121 0.34 -13.42 13.04
C GLY A 121 0.78 -14.86 13.24
N SER A 122 2.02 -15.05 13.68
CA SER A 122 2.68 -16.35 13.78
C SER A 122 2.10 -17.29 14.87
N ALA A 123 1.15 -16.82 15.67
CA ALA A 123 0.48 -17.63 16.68
C ALA A 123 -0.62 -18.55 16.10
N ARG A 124 -0.91 -18.42 14.81
CA ARG A 124 -1.87 -19.25 14.07
C ARG A 124 -1.21 -19.85 12.82
N SER A 125 -1.93 -20.72 12.13
CA SER A 125 -1.47 -21.32 10.88
C SER A 125 -1.23 -20.27 9.78
N ALA A 126 -0.58 -20.67 8.70
CA ALA A 126 -0.31 -19.80 7.55
C ALA A 126 -1.58 -19.14 6.97
N LYS A 127 -2.75 -19.75 7.14
CA LYS A 127 -4.04 -19.20 6.74
C LYS A 127 -4.35 -17.86 7.44
N TYR A 128 -3.89 -17.70 8.68
CA TYR A 128 -4.16 -16.55 9.55
C TYR A 128 -2.90 -15.78 9.91
N ASN A 129 -1.86 -15.89 9.09
CA ASN A 129 -0.60 -15.19 9.25
C ASN A 129 -0.23 -14.44 7.98
N LEU A 130 -0.60 -13.17 7.93
CA LEU A 130 -0.27 -12.25 6.83
C LEU A 130 0.90 -11.31 7.18
N GLY A 131 1.62 -11.64 8.26
CA GLY A 131 2.85 -10.93 8.66
C GLY A 131 2.65 -9.79 9.66
N GLY A 132 1.43 -9.57 10.14
CA GLY A 132 1.09 -8.71 11.30
C GLY A 132 0.63 -9.56 12.47
N GLY A 133 -0.26 -9.01 13.32
CA GLY A 133 -0.87 -9.71 14.45
C GLY A 133 0.14 -10.14 15.52
N ASN A 134 0.15 -9.46 16.66
CA ASN A 134 1.13 -9.68 17.72
C ASN A 134 0.47 -9.90 19.07
N GLU A 135 1.14 -10.68 19.93
CA GLU A 135 0.80 -10.67 21.35
C GLU A 135 1.30 -9.37 21.97
N ILE A 136 0.39 -8.66 22.62
CA ILE A 136 0.66 -7.41 23.33
C ILE A 136 0.54 -7.60 24.83
N SER A 137 1.18 -6.72 25.59
CA SER A 137 1.03 -6.72 27.06
C SER A 137 -0.40 -6.35 27.46
N TYR A 138 -0.82 -6.76 28.67
CA TYR A 138 -2.15 -6.43 29.18
C TYR A 138 -2.38 -4.92 29.16
N GLN A 139 -3.46 -4.51 28.53
CA GLN A 139 -3.92 -3.12 28.44
C GLN A 139 -5.30 -2.99 29.06
N ALA A 140 -5.45 -2.06 30.02
CA ALA A 140 -6.75 -1.61 30.44
C ALA A 140 -7.32 -0.71 29.33
N LEU A 141 -8.35 -1.17 28.63
CA LEU A 141 -9.03 -0.37 27.62
C LEU A 141 -9.84 0.73 28.32
N ASP A 142 -9.51 1.97 28.04
CA ASP A 142 -10.32 3.11 28.48
C ASP A 142 -11.48 3.35 27.51
N SER A 143 -12.46 4.16 27.95
CA SER A 143 -13.67 4.44 27.18
C SER A 143 -13.45 5.37 25.97
N GLU A 144 -12.25 5.85 25.76
CA GLU A 144 -11.99 6.94 24.81
C GLU A 144 -11.30 6.51 23.50
N PHE A 145 -11.15 5.23 23.23
CA PHE A 145 -10.39 4.69 22.07
C PHE A 145 -8.93 5.17 21.98
N LYS A 146 -8.46 6.03 22.87
CA LYS A 146 -7.06 6.47 22.91
C LYS A 146 -6.09 5.32 23.17
N ALA A 147 -6.54 4.35 23.99
CA ALA A 147 -5.76 3.15 24.24
C ALA A 147 -5.54 2.36 22.95
N LEU A 148 -6.57 2.23 22.10
CA LEU A 148 -6.47 1.51 20.83
C LEU A 148 -5.42 2.11 19.89
N HIS A 149 -5.45 3.43 19.70
CA HIS A 149 -4.45 4.11 18.88
C HIS A 149 -3.01 3.94 19.43
N ARG A 150 -2.85 4.01 20.76
CA ARG A 150 -1.56 3.79 21.39
C ARG A 150 -1.09 2.34 21.20
N ILE A 151 -1.98 1.37 21.40
CA ILE A 151 -1.68 -0.05 21.22
C ILE A 151 -1.23 -0.29 19.78
N LYS A 152 -2.03 0.11 18.81
CA LYS A 152 -1.72 -0.01 17.38
C LYS A 152 -0.32 0.55 17.06
N ALA A 153 -0.01 1.75 17.53
CA ALA A 153 1.21 2.44 17.17
C ALA A 153 2.46 1.93 17.90
N THR A 154 2.34 1.46 19.15
CA THR A 154 3.50 1.19 20.00
C THR A 154 3.68 -0.28 20.34
N GLU A 155 2.63 -0.99 20.69
CA GLU A 155 2.70 -2.38 21.15
C GLU A 155 2.38 -3.38 20.04
N GLY A 156 1.35 -3.11 19.24
CA GLY A 156 0.93 -3.96 18.12
C GLY A 156 1.90 -3.92 16.95
N LYS A 157 2.75 -2.90 16.88
CA LYS A 157 3.73 -2.74 15.80
C LYS A 157 3.08 -2.74 14.41
N PHE A 158 1.90 -2.20 14.33
CA PHE A 158 1.16 -2.11 13.09
C PHE A 158 2.02 -1.49 11.98
N ASN A 159 2.08 -2.17 10.84
CA ASN A 159 2.85 -1.66 9.71
C ASN A 159 2.16 -0.42 9.12
N PRO A 160 2.81 0.77 9.12
CA PRO A 160 2.22 1.98 8.57
C PRO A 160 1.79 1.87 7.10
N ALA A 161 2.43 1.01 6.31
CA ALA A 161 2.05 0.77 4.91
C ALA A 161 0.65 0.14 4.77
N ARG A 162 0.13 -0.50 5.82
CA ARG A 162 -1.22 -1.08 5.87
C ARG A 162 -2.29 -0.08 6.26
N GLU A 163 -1.90 1.14 6.66
CA GLU A 163 -2.85 2.15 7.10
C GLU A 163 -3.78 2.57 5.95
N GLY A 164 -5.09 2.57 6.22
CA GLY A 164 -6.12 2.85 5.20
C GLY A 164 -6.60 1.63 4.40
N THR A 165 -5.93 0.48 4.53
CA THR A 165 -6.33 -0.76 3.85
C THR A 165 -6.61 -1.91 4.81
N PHE A 166 -5.97 -1.93 5.96
CA PHE A 166 -6.23 -2.90 7.02
C PHE A 166 -7.07 -2.29 8.13
N HIS A 167 -8.07 -3.02 8.56
CA HIS A 167 -8.77 -2.78 9.82
C HIS A 167 -7.94 -3.31 10.99
N TYR A 168 -8.13 -2.66 12.16
CA TYR A 168 -7.41 -3.01 13.38
C TYR A 168 -8.36 -3.16 14.56
#